data_723d2bfd18730d1ac16d238edc57c9b8
#
_entry.id   723d2bfd18730d1ac16d238edc57c9b8
#
_cell.length_a   1.000
_cell.length_b   1.000
_cell.length_c   1.000
_cell.angle_alpha   90.00
_cell.angle_beta   90.00
_cell.angle_gamma   90.00
#
_symmetry.space_group_name_H-M   'P 1'
#
loop_
_entity.id
_entity.type
_entity.pdbx_description
1 polymer ?
#
loop_
_entity_poly.entity_id
_entity_poly.type
_entity_poly.pdbx_seq_one_letter_code
_entity_poly.pdbx_strand_id
1 'polypeptide(L)' 'NTQVATATEQQSTVANEINMNMDTVSHSVKSALTASEQLEESSQQLAELSRTLDRHVGAFRI' A
#
# COMPACT_ATOMS: atom_id res chain seq x y z
N ASN A 1 29.43 -24.32 -25.65
CA ASN A 1 28.69 -23.65 -26.70
C ASN A 1 28.36 -22.22 -26.29
N THR A 2 28.82 -21.26 -27.10
CA THR A 2 28.69 -19.83 -26.80
C THR A 2 27.24 -19.40 -26.69
N GLN A 3 26.35 -19.97 -27.53
CA GLN A 3 24.94 -19.65 -27.51
C GLN A 3 24.27 -20.07 -26.20
N VAL A 4 24.61 -21.25 -25.70
CA VAL A 4 24.07 -21.76 -24.44
C VAL A 4 24.58 -20.92 -23.29
N ALA A 5 25.86 -20.52 -23.29
CA ALA A 5 26.42 -19.67 -22.25
C ALA A 5 25.75 -18.30 -22.22
N THR A 6 25.52 -17.71 -23.40
CA THR A 6 24.82 -16.42 -23.50
C THR A 6 23.38 -16.51 -23.00
N ALA A 7 22.66 -17.58 -23.38
CA ALA A 7 21.31 -17.81 -22.93
C ALA A 7 21.22 -17.98 -21.41
N THR A 8 22.21 -18.70 -20.85
CA THR A 8 22.29 -18.89 -19.40
C THR A 8 22.52 -17.56 -18.67
N GLU A 9 23.40 -16.71 -19.21
CA GLU A 9 23.68 -15.39 -18.67
C GLU A 9 22.42 -14.50 -18.72
N GLN A 10 21.70 -14.55 -19.83
CA GLN A 10 20.47 -13.79 -19.99
C GLN A 10 19.40 -14.26 -19.00
N GLN A 11 19.27 -15.56 -18.80
CA GLN A 11 18.34 -16.12 -17.82
C GLN A 11 18.69 -15.67 -16.41
N SER A 12 19.97 -15.62 -16.09
CA SER A 12 20.44 -15.17 -14.78
C SER A 12 20.10 -13.70 -14.56
N THR A 13 20.25 -12.87 -15.59
CA THR A 13 19.91 -11.45 -15.54
C THR A 13 18.41 -11.26 -15.34
N VAL A 14 17.61 -12.02 -16.08
CA VAL A 14 16.13 -11.96 -15.96
C VAL A 14 15.70 -12.41 -14.57
N ALA A 15 16.29 -13.48 -14.05
CA ALA A 15 15.98 -13.97 -12.70
C ALA A 15 16.29 -12.91 -11.66
N ASN A 16 17.41 -12.20 -11.78
CA ASN A 16 17.75 -11.11 -10.87
C ASN A 16 16.75 -9.96 -10.97
N GLU A 17 16.33 -9.61 -12.18
CA GLU A 17 15.32 -8.57 -12.40
C GLU A 17 13.98 -8.95 -11.78
N ILE A 18 13.59 -10.22 -11.90
CA ILE A 18 12.36 -10.72 -11.29
C ILE A 18 12.44 -10.60 -9.77
N ASN A 19 13.57 -10.97 -9.19
CA ASN A 19 13.78 -10.85 -7.74
C ASN A 19 13.66 -9.41 -7.28
N MET A 20 14.24 -8.47 -8.00
CA MET A 20 14.15 -7.03 -7.68
C MET A 20 12.74 -6.52 -7.84
N ASN A 21 12.05 -6.97 -8.88
CA ASN A 21 10.64 -6.59 -9.09
C ASN A 21 9.74 -7.13 -8.00
N MET A 22 9.98 -8.36 -7.56
CA MET A 22 9.23 -8.97 -6.45
C MET A 22 9.44 -8.18 -5.16
N ASP A 23 10.66 -7.72 -4.93
CA ASP A 23 10.99 -6.89 -3.77
C ASP A 23 10.21 -5.57 -3.82
N THR A 24 10.18 -4.94 -4.99
CA THR A 24 9.45 -3.69 -5.21
C THR A 24 7.96 -3.88 -4.99
N VAL A 25 7.40 -4.98 -5.52
CA VAL A 25 5.98 -5.32 -5.32
C VAL A 25 5.69 -5.53 -3.85
N SER A 26 6.55 -6.24 -3.14
CA SER A 26 6.40 -6.49 -1.71
C SER A 26 6.37 -5.19 -0.91
N HIS A 27 7.25 -4.25 -1.24
CA HIS A 27 7.27 -2.92 -0.63
C HIS A 27 5.99 -2.15 -0.93
N SER A 28 5.52 -2.22 -2.17
CA SER A 28 4.30 -1.54 -2.59
C SER A 28 3.08 -2.08 -1.85
N VAL A 29 3.01 -3.40 -1.66
CA VAL A 29 1.92 -4.04 -0.93
C VAL A 29 1.93 -3.59 0.53
N LYS A 30 3.10 -3.56 1.16
CA LYS A 30 3.23 -3.09 2.54
C LYS A 30 2.80 -1.63 2.69
N SER A 31 3.20 -0.78 1.75
CA SER A 31 2.81 0.64 1.75
C SER A 31 1.31 0.78 1.58
N ALA A 32 0.71 -0.01 0.70
CA ALA A 32 -0.74 -0.01 0.47
C ALA A 32 -1.50 -0.44 1.73
N LEU A 33 -1.01 -1.45 2.42
CA LEU A 33 -1.62 -1.92 3.67
C LEU A 33 -1.57 -0.83 4.75
N THR A 34 -0.41 -0.18 4.89
CA THR A 34 -0.26 0.92 5.84
C THR A 34 -1.20 2.07 5.51
N ALA A 35 -1.31 2.43 4.23
CA ALA A 35 -2.21 3.49 3.78
C ALA A 35 -3.66 3.12 4.06
N SER A 36 -4.04 1.86 3.86
CA SER A 36 -5.40 1.37 4.15
C SER A 36 -5.72 1.48 5.63
N GLU A 37 -4.77 1.11 6.49
CA GLU A 37 -4.93 1.22 7.93
C GLU A 37 -5.11 2.66 8.37
N GLN A 38 -4.32 3.57 7.81
CA GLN A 38 -4.43 5.00 8.09
C GLN A 38 -5.77 5.56 7.62
N LEU A 39 -6.25 5.10 6.47
CA LEU A 39 -7.54 5.51 5.93
C LEU A 39 -8.67 5.07 6.85
N GLU A 40 -8.60 3.86 7.35
CA GLU A 40 -9.58 3.33 8.30
C GLU A 40 -9.61 4.15 9.57
N GLU A 41 -8.45 4.47 10.11
CA GLU A 41 -8.31 5.30 11.30
C GLU A 41 -8.91 6.69 11.06
N SER A 42 -8.59 7.30 9.92
CA SER A 42 -9.12 8.62 9.56
C SER A 42 -10.63 8.59 9.41
N SER A 43 -11.17 7.51 8.83
CA SER A 43 -12.61 7.33 8.69
C SER A 43 -13.29 7.24 10.04
N GLN A 44 -12.71 6.52 10.98
CA GLN A 44 -13.23 6.42 12.34
C GLN A 44 -13.22 7.77 13.06
N GLN A 45 -12.12 8.51 12.89
CA GLN A 45 -12.00 9.85 13.47
C GLN A 45 -13.04 10.81 12.87
N LEU A 46 -13.28 10.70 11.57
CA LEU A 46 -14.28 11.50 10.89
C LEU A 46 -15.69 11.17 11.39
N ALA A 47 -15.98 9.91 11.59
CA ALA A 47 -17.27 9.47 12.13
C ALA A 47 -17.50 10.00 13.54
N GLU A 48 -16.45 9.98 14.35
CA GLU A 48 -16.49 10.51 15.72
C GLU A 48 -16.72 12.02 15.72
N LEU A 49 -15.98 12.72 14.87
CA LEU A 49 -16.11 14.17 14.73
C LEU A 49 -17.50 14.54 14.26
N SER A 50 -18.06 13.78 13.34
CA SER A 50 -19.41 13.98 12.83
C SER A 50 -20.45 13.86 13.94
N ARG A 51 -20.29 12.86 14.80
CA ARG A 51 -21.17 12.66 15.95
C ARG A 51 -21.05 13.80 16.96
N THR A 52 -19.82 14.25 17.20
CA THR A 52 -19.56 15.37 18.10
C THR A 52 -20.20 16.65 17.57
N LEU A 53 -20.05 16.89 16.27
CA LEU A 53 -20.64 18.04 15.61
C LEU A 53 -22.17 18.01 15.69
N ASP A 54 -22.75 16.85 15.47
CA ASP A 54 -24.20 16.64 15.57
C ASP A 54 -24.70 16.98 16.95
N ARG A 55 -23.98 16.59 17.98
CA ARG A 55 -24.32 16.90 19.36
C ARG A 55 -24.26 18.40 19.64
N HIS A 56 -23.23 19.06 19.13
CA HIS A 56 -23.08 20.51 19.30
C HIS A 56 -24.19 21.27 18.61
N VAL A 57 -24.52 20.87 17.37
CA VAL A 57 -25.60 21.47 16.60
C VAL A 57 -26.93 21.23 17.31
N GLY A 58 -27.14 20.02 17.83
CA GLY A 58 -28.32 19.68 18.60
C GLY A 58 -28.48 20.52 19.85
N ALA A 59 -27.36 20.81 20.52
CA ALA A 59 -27.38 21.67 21.73
C ALA A 59 -27.74 23.11 21.39
N PHE A 60 -27.42 23.57 20.19
CA PHE A 60 -27.74 24.93 19.75
C PHE A 60 -29.18 25.09 19.24
N ARG A 61 -29.85 23.99 19.02
CA ARG A 61 -31.19 23.97 18.42
C ARG A 61 -32.31 24.15 19.43
N ILE A 62 -32.00 24.54 20.60
CA ILE A 62 -33.03 24.80 21.62
C ILE A 62 -33.66 26.22 21.45
#